data_4aafc70562f1012ea3fae55bb0cca686
#
_entry.id   4aafc70562f1012ea3fae55bb0cca686
#
_cell.length_a   1.000
_cell.length_b   1.000
_cell.length_c   1.000
_cell.angle_alpha   90.00
_cell.angle_beta   90.00
_cell.angle_gamma   90.00
#
_symmetry.space_group_name_H-M   'P 1'
#
loop_
_entity.id
_entity.type
_entity.pdbx_description
1 polymer ?
#
loop_
_entity_poly.entity_id
_entity_poly.type
_entity_poly.pdbx_seq_one_letter_code
_entity_poly.pdbx_strand_id
1 'polypeptide(L)'
;MDYDFKREHWLDTAVSGIRFGLDRREVRAELEGHIEDKMADLQRIFPDIPPDEARDRALAGMGDPEELKTALARVHRPWLGWLWTVSRWIFCILLLVSSVMGMSIKSGMENRSLRGSTNYGTVHRIRDGERAELGQYTFQITGAACLEYPDREAELQVVLRAFSPRFWERINPRAVVDNMTVVGPDGTRYAADSRRPADGSEKSDHTVWGDLFAEWGPSWREVAFFLPAEDWQPGDRVTLELDSEVGGIELSTAVTERVKMP
;
A
#
# COMPACT_ATOMS: atom_id res chain seq x y z
N MET A 1 -55.47 -18.38 23.97
CA MET A 1 -54.22 -17.72 23.66
C MET A 1 -53.80 -18.29 22.31
N ASP A 2 -53.62 -17.43 21.30
CA ASP A 2 -53.38 -17.85 19.93
C ASP A 2 -52.06 -18.62 19.83
N TYR A 3 -52.01 -19.70 19.03
CA TYR A 3 -50.81 -20.50 18.81
C TYR A 3 -49.64 -19.66 18.35
N ASP A 4 -49.86 -18.74 17.43
CA ASP A 4 -48.80 -17.87 16.88
C ASP A 4 -48.18 -17.03 17.98
N PHE A 5 -48.95 -16.52 18.92
CA PHE A 5 -48.41 -15.80 20.07
C PHE A 5 -47.54 -16.67 20.98
N LYS A 6 -47.98 -17.94 21.25
CA LYS A 6 -47.20 -18.87 22.06
C LYS A 6 -45.86 -19.24 21.38
N ARG A 7 -45.88 -19.48 20.05
CA ARG A 7 -44.72 -19.80 19.24
C ARG A 7 -43.72 -18.64 19.24
N GLU A 8 -44.19 -17.42 18.94
CA GLU A 8 -43.33 -16.22 18.93
C GLU A 8 -42.70 -15.99 20.31
N HIS A 9 -43.49 -16.08 21.37
CA HIS A 9 -42.97 -15.89 22.72
C HIS A 9 -41.92 -16.96 23.10
N TRP A 10 -42.14 -18.21 22.69
CA TRP A 10 -41.19 -19.31 22.91
C TRP A 10 -39.87 -19.04 22.15
N LEU A 11 -39.94 -18.69 20.86
CA LEU A 11 -38.80 -18.40 20.03
C LEU A 11 -38.00 -17.19 20.58
N ASP A 12 -38.67 -16.10 20.90
CA ASP A 12 -38.04 -14.92 21.45
C ASP A 12 -37.33 -15.21 22.78
N THR A 13 -37.93 -15.99 23.64
CA THR A 13 -37.34 -16.43 24.90
C THR A 13 -36.08 -17.28 24.65
N ALA A 14 -36.19 -18.30 23.81
CA ALA A 14 -35.09 -19.21 23.50
C ALA A 14 -33.85 -18.52 22.95
N VAL A 15 -34.03 -17.55 22.01
CA VAL A 15 -32.91 -16.86 21.40
C VAL A 15 -32.43 -15.63 22.18
N SER A 16 -33.10 -15.21 23.23
CA SER A 16 -32.78 -14.01 24.01
C SER A 16 -31.38 -14.05 24.64
N GLY A 17 -30.84 -15.24 24.88
CA GLY A 17 -29.49 -15.45 25.39
C GLY A 17 -28.38 -15.15 24.37
N ILE A 18 -28.70 -15.09 23.08
CA ILE A 18 -27.72 -14.82 22.00
C ILE A 18 -27.55 -13.32 21.83
N ARG A 19 -26.38 -12.80 22.16
CA ARG A 19 -26.08 -11.35 22.09
C ARG A 19 -25.72 -10.85 20.69
N PHE A 20 -25.15 -11.71 19.83
CA PHE A 20 -24.78 -11.34 18.47
C PHE A 20 -25.99 -11.44 17.53
N GLY A 21 -26.38 -10.32 16.92
CA GLY A 21 -27.65 -10.20 16.21
C GLY A 21 -27.79 -11.09 14.94
N LEU A 22 -26.68 -11.39 14.26
CA LEU A 22 -26.69 -12.28 13.09
C LEU A 22 -26.97 -13.72 13.53
N ASP A 23 -26.21 -14.23 14.50
CA ASP A 23 -26.40 -15.58 15.06
C ASP A 23 -27.82 -15.74 15.61
N ARG A 24 -28.36 -14.72 16.29
CA ARG A 24 -29.71 -14.74 16.83
C ARG A 24 -30.77 -14.95 15.74
N ARG A 25 -30.62 -14.30 14.59
CA ARG A 25 -31.54 -14.45 13.46
C ARG A 25 -31.46 -15.83 12.83
N GLU A 26 -30.23 -16.31 12.66
CA GLU A 26 -29.98 -17.61 12.06
C GLU A 26 -30.51 -18.74 12.93
N VAL A 27 -30.20 -18.75 14.23
CA VAL A 27 -30.71 -19.74 15.19
C VAL A 27 -32.21 -19.65 15.32
N ARG A 28 -32.82 -18.46 15.29
CA ARG A 28 -34.26 -18.30 15.29
C ARG A 28 -34.92 -19.01 14.09
N ALA A 29 -34.39 -18.77 12.89
CA ALA A 29 -34.90 -19.41 11.67
C ALA A 29 -34.73 -20.93 11.70
N GLU A 30 -33.62 -21.43 12.25
CA GLU A 30 -33.39 -22.86 12.44
C GLU A 30 -34.39 -23.49 13.43
N LEU A 31 -34.63 -22.85 14.57
CA LEU A 31 -35.63 -23.32 15.55
C LEU A 31 -37.06 -23.29 14.99
N GLU A 32 -37.38 -22.28 14.19
CA GLU A 32 -38.68 -22.19 13.51
C GLU A 32 -38.85 -23.35 12.52
N GLY A 33 -37.83 -23.65 11.70
CA GLY A 33 -37.84 -24.83 10.82
C GLY A 33 -37.99 -26.14 11.60
N HIS A 34 -37.32 -26.30 12.72
CA HIS A 34 -37.48 -27.51 13.57
C HIS A 34 -38.88 -27.67 14.13
N ILE A 35 -39.57 -26.59 14.50
CA ILE A 35 -40.99 -26.65 14.94
C ILE A 35 -41.89 -27.11 13.78
N GLU A 36 -41.64 -26.57 12.56
CA GLU A 36 -42.42 -26.93 11.36
C GLU A 36 -42.19 -28.39 10.96
N ASP A 37 -40.96 -28.86 10.97
CA ASP A 37 -40.59 -30.25 10.69
C ASP A 37 -41.27 -31.22 11.68
N LYS A 38 -41.24 -30.87 12.97
CA LYS A 38 -41.84 -31.66 14.02
C LYS A 38 -43.36 -31.72 13.89
N MET A 39 -43.97 -30.62 13.48
CA MET A 39 -45.41 -30.57 13.19
C MET A 39 -45.76 -31.48 12.00
N ALA A 40 -44.99 -31.39 10.92
CA ALA A 40 -45.19 -32.24 9.73
C ALA A 40 -45.00 -33.73 10.05
N ASP A 41 -44.03 -34.10 10.87
CA ASP A 41 -43.79 -35.46 11.32
C ASP A 41 -44.96 -35.98 12.19
N LEU A 42 -45.48 -35.16 13.10
CA LEU A 42 -46.66 -35.54 13.89
C LEU A 42 -47.89 -35.81 13.02
N GLN A 43 -48.14 -34.96 12.02
CA GLN A 43 -49.25 -35.16 11.07
C GLN A 43 -49.06 -36.38 10.18
N ARG A 44 -47.81 -36.70 9.82
CA ARG A 44 -47.47 -37.91 9.04
C ARG A 44 -47.72 -39.21 9.85
N ILE A 45 -47.31 -39.20 11.13
CA ILE A 45 -47.43 -40.38 12.02
C ILE A 45 -48.87 -40.56 12.49
N PHE A 46 -49.55 -39.46 12.74
CA PHE A 46 -50.93 -39.42 13.23
C PHE A 46 -51.84 -38.62 12.27
N PRO A 47 -52.28 -39.20 11.14
CA PRO A 47 -53.06 -38.47 10.12
C PRO A 47 -54.37 -37.87 10.63
N ASP A 48 -54.96 -38.48 11.68
CA ASP A 48 -56.23 -38.04 12.26
C ASP A 48 -56.10 -36.94 13.33
N ILE A 49 -54.83 -36.46 13.61
CA ILE A 49 -54.64 -35.42 14.61
C ILE A 49 -55.10 -34.06 14.06
N PRO A 50 -55.89 -33.29 14.81
CA PRO A 50 -56.24 -31.92 14.39
C PRO A 50 -55.00 -31.07 14.22
N PRO A 51 -54.92 -30.20 13.20
CA PRO A 51 -53.73 -29.35 12.95
C PRO A 51 -53.32 -28.50 14.15
N ASP A 52 -54.28 -27.99 14.92
CA ASP A 52 -54.01 -27.15 16.09
C ASP A 52 -53.39 -27.98 17.23
N GLU A 53 -53.82 -29.23 17.39
CA GLU A 53 -53.23 -30.13 18.37
C GLU A 53 -51.82 -30.57 17.97
N ALA A 54 -51.57 -30.79 16.67
CA ALA A 54 -50.25 -31.09 16.15
C ALA A 54 -49.26 -29.92 16.42
N ARG A 55 -49.72 -28.68 16.23
CA ARG A 55 -48.96 -27.45 16.54
C ARG A 55 -48.58 -27.33 18.02
N ASP A 56 -49.57 -27.46 18.91
CA ASP A 56 -49.34 -27.39 20.36
C ASP A 56 -48.41 -28.52 20.85
N ARG A 57 -48.53 -29.74 20.31
CA ARG A 57 -47.67 -30.89 20.64
C ARG A 57 -46.25 -30.69 20.10
N ALA A 58 -46.10 -30.15 18.87
CA ALA A 58 -44.79 -29.84 18.29
C ALA A 58 -44.03 -28.83 19.16
N LEU A 59 -44.70 -27.75 19.56
CA LEU A 59 -44.10 -26.71 20.41
C LEU A 59 -43.73 -27.23 21.79
N ALA A 60 -44.64 -28.01 22.43
CA ALA A 60 -44.36 -28.64 23.71
C ALA A 60 -43.19 -29.63 23.64
N GLY A 61 -43.02 -30.30 22.50
CA GLY A 61 -41.89 -31.20 22.24
C GLY A 61 -40.54 -30.51 22.04
N MET A 62 -40.49 -29.18 21.89
CA MET A 62 -39.25 -28.43 21.81
C MET A 62 -38.55 -28.20 23.16
N GLY A 63 -39.26 -28.46 24.26
CA GLY A 63 -38.73 -28.30 25.62
C GLY A 63 -38.87 -26.88 26.19
N ASP A 64 -38.21 -26.64 27.33
CA ASP A 64 -38.25 -25.36 28.02
C ASP A 64 -37.37 -24.30 27.30
N PRO A 65 -37.97 -23.17 26.88
CA PRO A 65 -37.19 -22.10 26.21
C PRO A 65 -36.14 -21.47 27.12
N GLU A 66 -36.28 -21.45 28.45
CA GLU A 66 -35.27 -20.88 29.36
C GLU A 66 -34.04 -21.79 29.51
N GLU A 67 -34.22 -23.11 29.47
CA GLU A 67 -33.11 -24.06 29.44
C GLU A 67 -32.33 -23.91 28.13
N LEU A 68 -33.04 -23.82 26.99
CA LEU A 68 -32.46 -23.66 25.66
C LEU A 68 -31.72 -22.34 25.56
N LYS A 69 -32.27 -21.23 26.05
CA LYS A 69 -31.62 -19.91 26.15
C LYS A 69 -30.26 -20.01 26.84
N THR A 70 -30.21 -20.71 27.97
CA THR A 70 -28.98 -20.87 28.74
C THR A 70 -27.94 -21.69 27.96
N ALA A 71 -28.35 -22.73 27.28
CA ALA A 71 -27.50 -23.57 26.45
C ALA A 71 -26.95 -22.78 25.24
N LEU A 72 -27.82 -22.08 24.52
CA LEU A 72 -27.45 -21.25 23.36
C LEU A 72 -26.51 -20.10 23.72
N ALA A 73 -26.75 -19.42 24.86
CA ALA A 73 -25.87 -18.38 25.36
C ALA A 73 -24.42 -18.86 25.65
N ARG A 74 -24.30 -20.14 26.03
CA ARG A 74 -22.99 -20.75 26.29
C ARG A 74 -22.23 -21.10 25.02
N VAL A 75 -22.91 -21.48 23.95
CA VAL A 75 -22.34 -21.83 22.63
C VAL A 75 -22.06 -20.59 21.82
N HIS A 76 -23.05 -19.69 21.71
CA HIS A 76 -22.93 -18.44 20.90
C HIS A 76 -22.28 -17.30 21.70
N ARG A 77 -20.96 -17.40 21.87
CA ARG A 77 -20.18 -16.36 22.56
C ARG A 77 -20.04 -15.10 21.70
N PRO A 78 -20.48 -13.93 22.16
CA PRO A 78 -20.54 -12.71 21.34
C PRO A 78 -19.17 -12.25 20.80
N TRP A 79 -18.07 -12.57 21.48
CA TRP A 79 -16.74 -12.19 21.03
C TRP A 79 -16.31 -12.90 19.73
N LEU A 80 -16.79 -14.11 19.46
CA LEU A 80 -16.51 -14.84 18.22
C LEU A 80 -17.15 -14.14 17.01
N GLY A 81 -18.40 -13.70 17.13
CA GLY A 81 -19.09 -12.93 16.09
C GLY A 81 -18.42 -11.58 15.83
N TRP A 82 -17.96 -10.91 16.88
CA TRP A 82 -17.19 -9.68 16.75
C TRP A 82 -15.84 -9.90 16.08
N LEU A 83 -15.11 -10.95 16.48
CA LEU A 83 -13.82 -11.30 15.88
C LEU A 83 -13.97 -11.57 14.38
N TRP A 84 -15.00 -12.33 13.98
CA TRP A 84 -15.29 -12.61 12.58
C TRP A 84 -15.59 -11.32 11.79
N THR A 85 -16.43 -10.45 12.34
CA THR A 85 -16.77 -9.17 11.71
C THR A 85 -15.56 -8.25 11.58
N VAL A 86 -14.76 -8.11 12.64
CA VAL A 86 -13.56 -7.27 12.65
C VAL A 86 -12.51 -7.81 11.67
N SER A 87 -12.28 -9.13 11.65
CA SER A 87 -11.31 -9.73 10.71
C SER A 87 -11.72 -9.52 9.24
N ARG A 88 -13.02 -9.59 8.95
CA ARG A 88 -13.55 -9.28 7.62
C ARG A 88 -13.30 -7.83 7.21
N TRP A 89 -13.52 -6.87 8.12
CA TRP A 89 -13.23 -5.46 7.86
C TRP A 89 -11.74 -5.19 7.68
N ILE A 90 -10.89 -5.80 8.52
CA ILE A 90 -9.42 -5.71 8.37
C ILE A 90 -9.00 -6.25 7.00
N PHE A 91 -9.55 -7.40 6.57
CA PHE A 91 -9.24 -7.97 5.27
C PHE A 91 -9.67 -7.05 4.11
N CYS A 92 -10.86 -6.46 4.17
CA CYS A 92 -11.33 -5.50 3.18
C CYS A 92 -10.44 -4.25 3.12
N ILE A 93 -10.01 -3.73 4.27
CA ILE A 93 -9.09 -2.59 4.36
C ILE A 93 -7.73 -2.94 3.75
N LEU A 94 -7.18 -4.11 4.07
CA LEU A 94 -5.91 -4.58 3.51
C LEU A 94 -5.99 -4.74 1.98
N LEU A 95 -7.08 -5.28 1.45
CA LEU A 95 -7.31 -5.36 0.01
C LEU A 95 -7.38 -3.98 -0.64
N LEU A 96 -8.08 -3.04 -0.02
CA LEU A 96 -8.19 -1.67 -0.51
C LEU A 96 -6.81 -0.99 -0.53
N VAL A 97 -6.06 -1.09 0.57
CA VAL A 97 -4.70 -0.53 0.67
C VAL A 97 -3.77 -1.16 -0.37
N SER A 98 -3.82 -2.49 -0.53
CA SER A 98 -3.02 -3.21 -1.54
C SER A 98 -3.37 -2.77 -2.96
N SER A 99 -4.66 -2.54 -3.25
CA SER A 99 -5.11 -2.05 -4.56
C SER A 99 -4.60 -0.64 -4.84
N VAL A 100 -4.70 0.27 -3.86
CA VAL A 100 -4.20 1.65 -3.98
C VAL A 100 -2.68 1.65 -4.15
N MET A 101 -1.95 0.85 -3.38
CA MET A 101 -0.50 0.69 -3.54
C MET A 101 -0.15 0.11 -4.91
N GLY A 102 -0.87 -0.91 -5.37
CA GLY A 102 -0.68 -1.51 -6.70
C GLY A 102 -0.91 -0.51 -7.82
N MET A 103 -1.93 0.33 -7.74
CA MET A 103 -2.18 1.41 -8.71
C MET A 103 -1.09 2.48 -8.66
N SER A 104 -0.59 2.84 -7.48
CA SER A 104 0.51 3.80 -7.33
C SER A 104 1.83 3.25 -7.93
N ILE A 105 2.10 1.96 -7.74
CA ILE A 105 3.23 1.27 -8.34
C ILE A 105 3.10 1.24 -9.87
N LYS A 106 1.91 0.89 -10.38
CA LYS A 106 1.65 0.83 -11.82
C LYS A 106 1.77 2.20 -12.47
N SER A 107 1.18 3.25 -11.90
CA SER A 107 1.32 4.61 -12.42
C SER A 107 2.74 5.14 -12.33
N GLY A 108 3.49 4.76 -11.29
CA GLY A 108 4.93 5.04 -11.20
C GLY A 108 5.75 4.32 -12.28
N MET A 109 5.39 3.08 -12.62
CA MET A 109 6.02 2.32 -13.71
C MET A 109 5.61 2.85 -15.10
N GLU A 110 4.36 3.24 -15.30
CA GLU A 110 3.89 3.87 -16.55
C GLU A 110 4.52 5.25 -16.77
N ASN A 111 4.58 6.10 -15.75
CA ASN A 111 5.32 7.36 -15.82
C ASN A 111 6.82 7.15 -16.09
N ARG A 112 7.38 6.05 -15.60
CA ARG A 112 8.76 5.67 -15.86
C ARG A 112 8.96 5.22 -17.31
N SER A 113 8.01 4.48 -17.89
CA SER A 113 8.06 4.08 -19.30
C SER A 113 7.78 5.26 -20.24
N LEU A 114 6.92 6.19 -19.85
CA LEU A 114 6.60 7.39 -20.63
C LEU A 114 7.72 8.44 -20.57
N ARG A 115 8.39 8.61 -19.42
CA ARG A 115 9.58 9.48 -19.29
C ARG A 115 10.84 8.83 -19.87
N GLY A 116 10.99 7.52 -19.74
CA GLY A 116 12.06 6.76 -20.40
C GLY A 116 11.96 6.76 -21.92
N SER A 117 10.75 6.99 -22.46
CA SER A 117 10.52 7.10 -23.90
C SER A 117 10.80 8.47 -24.48
N THR A 118 10.89 9.52 -23.66
CA THR A 118 10.91 10.88 -24.21
C THR A 118 12.23 11.62 -24.10
N ASN A 119 13.16 11.30 -23.19
CA ASN A 119 14.46 12.02 -23.16
C ASN A 119 15.55 11.46 -22.23
N TYR A 120 15.28 10.45 -21.41
CA TYR A 120 16.28 9.97 -20.45
C TYR A 120 16.54 8.49 -20.71
N GLY A 121 17.70 8.17 -21.27
CA GLY A 121 18.11 6.81 -21.56
C GLY A 121 18.07 5.88 -20.35
N THR A 122 18.12 4.59 -20.62
CA THR A 122 18.16 3.56 -19.59
C THR A 122 19.49 3.68 -18.84
N VAL A 123 19.47 4.29 -17.65
CA VAL A 123 20.66 4.32 -16.79
C VAL A 123 20.91 2.92 -16.27
N HIS A 124 22.08 2.38 -16.51
CA HIS A 124 22.50 1.15 -15.89
C HIS A 124 22.59 1.31 -14.38
N ARG A 125 21.85 0.48 -13.67
CA ARG A 125 21.77 0.55 -12.20
C ARG A 125 23.03 -0.03 -11.58
N ILE A 126 23.67 0.76 -10.74
CA ILE A 126 24.73 0.31 -9.87
C ILE A 126 24.07 -0.42 -8.69
N ARG A 127 24.35 -1.73 -8.52
CA ARG A 127 23.75 -2.52 -7.43
C ARG A 127 24.32 -2.13 -6.07
N ASP A 128 25.60 -1.81 -6.01
CA ASP A 128 26.36 -1.59 -4.77
C ASP A 128 26.94 -0.16 -4.73
N GLY A 129 26.17 0.83 -5.18
CA GLY A 129 26.56 2.24 -5.08
C GLY A 129 26.75 2.67 -3.62
N GLU A 130 27.65 3.61 -3.43
CA GLU A 130 27.99 4.15 -2.11
C GLU A 130 26.74 4.68 -1.40
N ARG A 131 26.70 4.46 -0.08
CA ARG A 131 25.61 4.87 0.80
C ARG A 131 26.13 5.76 1.90
N ALA A 132 25.34 6.77 2.24
CA ALA A 132 25.56 7.61 3.40
C ALA A 132 24.24 7.87 4.14
N GLU A 133 24.36 8.10 5.42
CA GLU A 133 23.22 8.42 6.28
C GLU A 133 23.31 9.84 6.78
N LEU A 134 22.22 10.58 6.69
CA LEU A 134 22.09 11.92 7.23
C LEU A 134 20.82 12.03 8.06
N GLY A 135 20.98 12.06 9.38
CA GLY A 135 19.86 11.97 10.32
C GLY A 135 19.09 10.65 10.16
N GLN A 136 17.86 10.72 9.70
CA GLN A 136 17.01 9.54 9.47
C GLN A 136 16.92 9.12 7.99
N TYR A 137 17.61 9.83 7.11
CA TYR A 137 17.60 9.58 5.68
C TYR A 137 18.82 8.78 5.26
N THR A 138 18.61 7.82 4.37
CA THR A 138 19.67 7.10 3.69
C THR A 138 19.74 7.56 2.25
N PHE A 139 20.92 7.94 1.81
CA PHE A 139 21.22 8.34 0.44
C PHE A 139 22.08 7.27 -0.23
N GLN A 140 21.80 6.98 -1.50
CA GLN A 140 22.57 6.00 -2.27
C GLN A 140 22.61 6.39 -3.74
N ILE A 141 23.80 6.38 -4.34
CA ILE A 141 23.91 6.49 -5.79
C ILE A 141 23.46 5.18 -6.42
N THR A 142 22.51 5.25 -7.34
CA THR A 142 21.92 4.07 -8.00
C THR A 142 22.23 3.97 -9.48
N GLY A 143 22.91 4.96 -10.05
CA GLY A 143 23.35 4.95 -11.44
C GLY A 143 24.24 6.14 -11.76
N ALA A 144 25.21 5.94 -12.64
CA ALA A 144 26.02 7.00 -13.26
C ALA A 144 26.42 6.55 -14.66
N ALA A 145 25.96 7.24 -15.69
CA ALA A 145 26.26 6.92 -17.08
C ALA A 145 26.38 8.19 -17.92
N CYS A 146 27.27 8.17 -18.90
CA CYS A 146 27.40 9.22 -19.90
C CYS A 146 26.43 8.91 -21.05
N LEU A 147 25.53 9.84 -21.37
CA LEU A 147 24.54 9.74 -22.42
C LEU A 147 25.05 10.54 -23.65
N GLU A 148 25.27 9.84 -24.76
CA GLU A 148 25.63 10.45 -26.03
C GLU A 148 24.42 10.63 -26.92
N TYR A 149 24.12 11.84 -27.31
CA TYR A 149 23.00 12.17 -28.19
C TYR A 149 23.53 12.50 -29.61
N PRO A 150 22.74 12.15 -30.65
CA PRO A 150 23.18 12.45 -32.03
C PRO A 150 23.12 13.93 -32.41
N ASP A 151 22.34 14.73 -31.70
CA ASP A 151 21.95 16.10 -32.03
C ASP A 151 22.33 17.14 -30.97
N ARG A 152 22.94 16.73 -29.87
CA ARG A 152 23.34 17.60 -28.76
C ARG A 152 24.56 17.05 -28.02
N GLU A 153 25.15 17.88 -27.16
CA GLU A 153 26.27 17.53 -26.30
C GLU A 153 25.97 16.32 -25.40
N ALA A 154 27.02 15.55 -25.12
CA ALA A 154 26.91 14.43 -24.19
C ALA A 154 26.63 14.94 -22.77
N GLU A 155 25.79 14.19 -22.06
CA GLU A 155 25.43 14.51 -20.69
C GLU A 155 25.76 13.34 -19.74
N LEU A 156 26.38 13.63 -18.60
CA LEU A 156 26.48 12.65 -17.50
C LEU A 156 25.23 12.69 -16.68
N GLN A 157 24.58 11.55 -16.58
CA GLN A 157 23.44 11.36 -15.71
C GLN A 157 23.87 10.62 -14.44
N VAL A 158 23.64 11.22 -13.27
CA VAL A 158 23.86 10.60 -11.97
C VAL A 158 22.52 10.48 -11.24
N VAL A 159 22.19 9.28 -10.79
CA VAL A 159 20.93 9.02 -10.09
C VAL A 159 21.18 8.76 -8.61
N LEU A 160 20.59 9.58 -7.78
CA LEU A 160 20.63 9.50 -6.33
C LEU A 160 19.27 9.02 -5.81
N ARG A 161 19.29 8.03 -4.94
CA ARG A 161 18.14 7.57 -4.17
C ARG A 161 18.20 8.15 -2.77
N ALA A 162 17.11 8.77 -2.33
CA ALA A 162 16.86 9.17 -0.96
C ALA A 162 15.74 8.30 -0.37
N PHE A 163 15.96 7.75 0.80
CA PHE A 163 15.02 6.86 1.49
C PHE A 163 14.91 7.20 2.98
N SER A 164 13.70 7.11 3.54
CA SER A 164 13.46 7.13 4.98
C SER A 164 12.73 5.85 5.41
N PRO A 165 13.12 5.20 6.53
CA PRO A 165 12.41 4.05 7.07
C PRO A 165 11.01 4.40 7.58
N ARG A 166 10.74 5.68 7.80
CA ARG A 166 9.42 6.19 8.22
C ARG A 166 8.55 6.41 6.99
N PHE A 167 7.72 5.42 6.64
CA PHE A 167 6.88 5.43 5.44
C PHE A 167 5.89 6.61 5.35
N TRP A 168 5.59 7.29 6.46
CA TRP A 168 4.71 8.48 6.51
C TRP A 168 5.46 9.80 6.29
N GLU A 169 6.78 9.76 6.29
CA GLU A 169 7.60 10.95 6.13
C GLU A 169 7.82 11.26 4.66
N ARG A 170 7.50 12.47 4.28
CA ARG A 170 7.59 12.90 2.89
C ARG A 170 8.96 13.52 2.61
N ILE A 171 9.75 12.86 1.79
CA ILE A 171 10.99 13.43 1.28
C ILE A 171 10.63 14.48 0.21
N ASN A 172 11.11 15.71 0.40
CA ASN A 172 10.97 16.77 -0.59
C ASN A 172 12.13 16.68 -1.59
N PRO A 173 11.89 16.25 -2.85
CA PRO A 173 12.97 16.07 -3.83
C PRO A 173 13.66 17.40 -4.19
N ARG A 174 12.93 18.52 -4.16
CA ARG A 174 13.51 19.85 -4.42
C ARG A 174 14.54 20.23 -3.35
N ALA A 175 14.21 19.99 -2.08
CA ALA A 175 15.15 20.27 -1.00
C ALA A 175 16.40 19.39 -1.10
N VAL A 176 16.29 18.15 -1.58
CA VAL A 176 17.46 17.30 -1.84
C VAL A 176 18.31 17.89 -2.97
N VAL A 177 17.68 18.30 -4.07
CA VAL A 177 18.41 18.88 -5.21
C VAL A 177 19.07 20.21 -4.84
N ASP A 178 18.31 21.16 -4.29
CA ASP A 178 18.77 22.54 -4.06
C ASP A 178 19.91 22.63 -3.01
N ASN A 179 20.14 21.58 -2.23
CA ASN A 179 21.26 21.47 -1.29
C ASN A 179 22.38 20.53 -1.78
N MET A 180 22.33 20.10 -3.04
CA MET A 180 23.34 19.20 -3.60
C MET A 180 24.37 19.97 -4.43
N THR A 181 25.62 19.58 -4.23
CA THR A 181 26.73 19.98 -5.11
C THR A 181 27.28 18.75 -5.80
N VAL A 182 27.43 18.81 -7.09
CA VAL A 182 28.07 17.76 -7.88
C VAL A 182 29.49 18.17 -8.22
N VAL A 183 30.43 17.28 -7.91
CA VAL A 183 31.86 17.52 -8.16
C VAL A 183 32.32 16.61 -9.30
N GLY A 184 32.83 17.21 -10.34
CA GLY A 184 33.38 16.54 -11.51
C GLY A 184 34.75 15.90 -11.27
N PRO A 185 35.27 15.11 -12.22
CA PRO A 185 36.55 14.44 -12.10
C PRO A 185 37.74 15.41 -12.09
N ASP A 186 37.56 16.58 -12.66
CA ASP A 186 38.52 17.72 -12.68
C ASP A 186 38.45 18.56 -11.39
N GLY A 187 37.57 18.23 -10.46
CA GLY A 187 37.31 19.00 -9.24
C GLY A 187 36.36 20.18 -9.44
N THR A 188 35.81 20.38 -10.62
CA THR A 188 34.80 21.44 -10.86
C THR A 188 33.53 21.16 -10.05
N ARG A 189 33.04 22.17 -9.37
CA ARG A 189 31.88 22.10 -8.48
C ARG A 189 30.67 22.73 -9.16
N TYR A 190 29.61 21.98 -9.25
CA TYR A 190 28.35 22.39 -9.87
C TYR A 190 27.26 22.42 -8.78
N ALA A 191 26.65 23.58 -8.57
CA ALA A 191 25.50 23.69 -7.71
C ALA A 191 24.27 23.10 -8.41
N ALA A 192 23.52 22.22 -7.73
CA ALA A 192 22.31 21.69 -8.30
C ALA A 192 21.12 22.64 -8.09
N ASP A 193 20.25 22.75 -9.09
CA ASP A 193 19.01 23.54 -9.03
C ASP A 193 17.83 22.69 -9.52
N SER A 194 16.75 22.72 -8.76
CA SER A 194 15.50 22.04 -9.09
C SER A 194 14.60 22.87 -10.03
N ARG A 195 14.97 24.10 -10.34
CA ARG A 195 14.21 25.03 -11.16
C ARG A 195 14.81 25.15 -12.55
N ARG A 196 14.28 24.38 -13.50
CA ARG A 196 14.64 24.57 -14.90
C ARG A 196 13.97 25.86 -15.40
N PRO A 197 14.76 26.85 -15.94
CA PRO A 197 14.17 28.05 -16.49
C PRO A 197 13.20 27.70 -17.62
N ALA A 198 11.98 28.26 -17.56
CA ALA A 198 10.95 28.03 -18.56
C ALA A 198 11.25 28.67 -19.91
N ASP A 199 12.19 29.62 -19.91
CA ASP A 199 12.56 30.48 -21.05
C ASP A 199 13.81 29.99 -21.83
N GLY A 200 14.38 28.82 -21.43
CA GLY A 200 15.56 28.28 -22.08
C GLY A 200 16.83 29.16 -21.89
N SER A 201 16.82 30.08 -20.90
CA SER A 201 18.00 30.89 -20.60
C SER A 201 19.20 30.01 -20.29
N GLU A 202 20.37 30.42 -20.82
CA GLU A 202 21.62 29.67 -20.71
C GLU A 202 21.97 29.32 -19.26
N LYS A 203 22.43 28.09 -19.07
CA LYS A 203 23.08 27.65 -17.84
C LYS A 203 24.21 28.62 -17.48
N SER A 204 24.30 28.95 -16.20
CA SER A 204 25.63 29.37 -15.73
C SER A 204 26.56 28.16 -15.84
N ASP A 205 27.82 28.35 -16.24
CA ASP A 205 28.79 27.27 -16.46
C ASP A 205 29.01 26.33 -15.26
N HIS A 206 28.43 26.64 -14.11
CA HIS A 206 28.59 25.91 -12.85
C HIS A 206 27.26 25.49 -12.22
N THR A 207 26.19 25.39 -13.01
CA THR A 207 24.87 24.92 -12.51
C THR A 207 24.42 23.64 -13.22
N VAL A 208 24.03 22.66 -12.47
CA VAL A 208 23.45 21.41 -12.98
C VAL A 208 21.98 21.30 -12.61
N TRP A 209 21.21 20.69 -13.47
CA TRP A 209 19.78 20.46 -13.22
C TRP A 209 19.58 19.14 -12.51
N GLY A 210 18.81 19.18 -11.39
CA GLY A 210 18.29 17.99 -10.76
C GLY A 210 16.80 17.86 -11.02
N ASP A 211 16.34 16.70 -11.45
CA ASP A 211 14.92 16.41 -11.65
C ASP A 211 14.50 15.14 -10.93
N LEU A 212 13.24 15.09 -10.53
CA LEU A 212 12.65 13.89 -9.93
C LEU A 212 12.59 12.78 -10.99
N PHE A 213 13.37 11.72 -10.77
CA PHE A 213 13.47 10.60 -11.69
C PHE A 213 12.41 9.52 -11.41
N ALA A 214 12.22 9.17 -10.15
CA ALA A 214 11.19 8.23 -9.71
C ALA A 214 10.75 8.46 -8.26
N GLU A 215 9.53 8.06 -7.94
CA GLU A 215 9.00 8.09 -6.58
C GLU A 215 8.22 6.81 -6.25
N TRP A 216 8.39 6.33 -5.01
CA TRP A 216 7.70 5.16 -4.48
C TRP A 216 7.14 5.49 -3.10
N GLY A 217 5.92 6.01 -3.08
CA GLY A 217 5.34 6.53 -1.86
C GLY A 217 6.03 7.80 -1.35
N PRO A 218 5.70 8.26 -0.13
CA PRO A 218 6.21 9.52 0.41
C PRO A 218 7.68 9.46 0.84
N SER A 219 8.17 8.31 1.27
CA SER A 219 9.47 8.11 1.92
C SER A 219 10.59 7.64 1.00
N TRP A 220 10.37 7.61 -0.31
CA TRP A 220 11.34 7.14 -1.28
C TRP A 220 11.34 7.99 -2.55
N ARG A 221 12.50 8.51 -2.93
CA ARG A 221 12.70 9.35 -4.11
C ARG A 221 13.98 8.96 -4.85
N GLU A 222 13.93 8.99 -6.17
CA GLU A 222 15.12 9.03 -7.01
C GLU A 222 15.18 10.36 -7.73
N VAL A 223 16.34 10.99 -7.68
CA VAL A 223 16.64 12.27 -8.33
C VAL A 223 17.79 12.06 -9.30
N ALA A 224 17.66 12.55 -10.51
CA ALA A 224 18.71 12.51 -11.51
C ALA A 224 19.34 13.90 -11.67
N PHE A 225 20.66 13.95 -11.71
CA PHE A 225 21.46 15.14 -12.01
C PHE A 225 22.06 15.00 -13.40
N PHE A 226 22.07 16.08 -14.16
CA PHE A 226 22.54 16.11 -15.53
C PHE A 226 23.69 17.14 -15.67
N LEU A 227 24.88 16.65 -15.99
CA LEU A 227 26.07 17.46 -16.14
C LEU A 227 26.56 17.43 -17.60
N PRO A 228 27.20 18.49 -18.11
CA PRO A 228 27.94 18.41 -19.35
C PRO A 228 29.02 17.32 -19.26
N ALA A 229 29.16 16.50 -20.30
CA ALA A 229 30.02 15.32 -20.26
C ALA A 229 30.88 15.10 -21.49
N GLU A 230 31.28 16.17 -22.18
CA GLU A 230 32.09 16.06 -23.41
C GLU A 230 33.39 15.30 -23.17
N ASP A 231 34.09 15.56 -22.08
CA ASP A 231 35.40 15.01 -21.75
C ASP A 231 35.38 13.79 -20.81
N TRP A 232 34.20 13.37 -20.37
CA TRP A 232 34.10 12.29 -19.39
C TRP A 232 34.36 10.92 -20.01
N GLN A 233 35.13 10.09 -19.30
CA GLN A 233 35.46 8.72 -19.70
C GLN A 233 34.89 7.68 -18.69
N PRO A 234 34.58 6.46 -19.13
CA PRO A 234 34.28 5.38 -18.21
C PRO A 234 35.42 5.16 -17.20
N GLY A 235 35.09 5.15 -15.92
CA GLY A 235 36.08 5.11 -14.84
C GLY A 235 36.32 6.43 -14.12
N ASP A 236 35.97 7.57 -14.73
CA ASP A 236 35.99 8.86 -14.06
C ASP A 236 35.05 8.88 -12.87
N ARG A 237 35.44 9.60 -11.82
CA ARG A 237 34.66 9.67 -10.59
C ARG A 237 33.85 10.97 -10.52
N VAL A 238 32.60 10.81 -10.16
CA VAL A 238 31.69 11.90 -9.79
C VAL A 238 31.39 11.83 -8.32
N THR A 239 31.37 12.95 -7.64
CA THR A 239 31.03 13.04 -6.22
C THR A 239 29.81 13.91 -6.02
N LEU A 240 28.88 13.47 -5.21
CA LEU A 240 27.71 14.21 -4.76
C LEU A 240 27.93 14.64 -3.31
N GLU A 241 27.94 15.93 -3.07
CA GLU A 241 28.02 16.50 -1.74
C GLU A 241 26.66 17.08 -1.37
N LEU A 242 26.08 16.63 -0.27
CA LEU A 242 24.87 17.21 0.31
C LEU A 242 25.26 17.93 1.59
N ASP A 243 25.00 19.21 1.64
CA ASP A 243 25.20 20.00 2.84
C ASP A 243 23.86 20.47 3.41
N SER A 244 23.69 20.32 4.72
CA SER A 244 22.47 20.69 5.42
C SER A 244 22.77 21.16 6.85
N GLU A 245 21.78 21.79 7.49
CA GLU A 245 21.88 22.21 8.89
C GLU A 245 22.17 21.05 9.87
N VAL A 246 21.86 19.80 9.49
CA VAL A 246 22.05 18.60 10.31
C VAL A 246 23.44 17.99 10.11
N GLY A 247 24.14 18.38 9.07
CA GLY A 247 25.46 17.87 8.68
C GLY A 247 25.60 17.71 7.19
N GLY A 248 26.77 17.24 6.74
CA GLY A 248 27.06 16.98 5.35
C GLY A 248 27.33 15.51 5.09
N ILE A 249 27.04 15.05 3.89
CA ILE A 249 27.45 13.74 3.37
C ILE A 249 28.11 13.89 2.02
N GLU A 250 29.03 12.99 1.73
CA GLU A 250 29.70 12.86 0.46
C GLU A 250 29.51 11.44 -0.07
N LEU A 251 29.12 11.32 -1.33
CA LEU A 251 28.91 10.06 -2.03
C LEU A 251 29.65 10.11 -3.36
N SER A 252 30.46 9.11 -3.64
CA SER A 252 31.26 9.08 -4.85
C SER A 252 31.01 7.80 -5.65
N THR A 253 31.00 7.90 -6.96
CA THR A 253 30.88 6.74 -7.85
C THR A 253 31.67 6.94 -9.13
N ALA A 254 32.05 5.83 -9.76
CA ALA A 254 32.64 5.86 -11.08
C ALA A 254 31.55 5.88 -12.16
N VAL A 255 31.78 6.59 -13.24
CA VAL A 255 30.98 6.52 -14.47
C VAL A 255 31.11 5.11 -15.06
N THR A 256 30.01 4.40 -15.19
CA THR A 256 30.05 2.99 -15.58
C THR A 256 30.21 2.77 -17.08
N GLU A 257 29.60 3.64 -17.90
CA GLU A 257 29.55 3.44 -19.34
C GLU A 257 29.17 4.72 -20.10
N ARG A 258 29.42 4.69 -21.42
CA ARG A 258 28.82 5.63 -22.37
C ARG A 258 27.72 4.95 -23.15
N VAL A 259 26.52 5.52 -23.11
CA VAL A 259 25.32 4.98 -23.76
C VAL A 259 24.95 5.87 -24.94
N LYS A 260 24.92 5.29 -26.12
CA LYS A 260 24.43 6.02 -27.30
C LYS A 260 22.91 6.04 -27.28
N MET A 261 22.36 7.23 -27.30
CA MET A 261 20.94 7.46 -27.39
C MET A 261 20.48 7.45 -28.85
N PRO A 262 19.25 6.95 -29.11
CA PRO A 262 18.71 6.88 -30.46
C PRO A 262 18.43 8.25 -31.07
#